data_507be3f660b7ad80cd9719d01ba11824
#
_entry.id   507be3f660b7ad80cd9719d01ba11824
#
_cell.length_a   1.000
_cell.length_b   1.000
_cell.length_c   1.000
_cell.angle_alpha   90.00
_cell.angle_beta   90.00
_cell.angle_gamma   90.00
#
_symmetry.space_group_name_H-M   'P 1'
#
loop_
_entity.id
_entity.type
_entity.pdbx_description
1 polymer ?
#
loop_
_entity_poly.entity_id
_entity_poly.type
_entity_poly.pdbx_seq_one_letter_code
_entity_poly.pdbx_strand_id
1 'polypeptide(L)'
;VSQTSQSRRILAFPYSHTLSHLSRPLLIAIELQKRNIEVIFAGEKQSLFVKQNAFEMVSVYEPDPQQLYGNIRNGKLRFVSNDEVGKMIEADLELYRRVHPDLVLSDGRFTAPISAHIAGLKHVAIVNVSSTEYRALPYVPVFDWIPKSIVTREGRLWRHIEKLNLYLEMAIFNSAMRIFSEHSKKLGLKTNITATNCLTGKDFTLLADIPEYFPTRNLPSNYQYIGPLTLKADIKPPAWWPPKKRRGGLVYITMGTTGIGEFFRIIHELIQRTELTVVASTGGQIGDLSSIDGIIYLEEYLNGDLVMDMSDLVVCHGGNGTIYQALQHGKPIIGIPTIPDQKFNMRRVESLGVGKTIGCDEFVKRPDVLLEAIAYVTGTRVFAQNARRMKSLIDRYDGGRLGADIVERMLTVW
;
A
#
# COMPACT_ATOMS: atom_id res chain seq x y z
N VAL A 1 5.78 4.58 -48.33
CA VAL A 1 6.68 4.11 -47.27
C VAL A 1 5.85 4.07 -46.01
N SER A 2 5.37 2.88 -45.65
CA SER A 2 4.65 2.69 -44.37
C SER A 2 5.66 2.90 -43.25
N GLN A 3 5.52 3.99 -42.50
CA GLN A 3 6.13 4.09 -41.16
C GLN A 3 5.57 2.94 -40.34
N THR A 4 6.36 1.91 -40.10
CA THR A 4 6.09 0.94 -39.04
C THR A 4 6.05 1.75 -37.76
N SER A 5 4.86 1.94 -37.19
CA SER A 5 4.71 2.57 -35.88
C SER A 5 5.46 1.70 -34.90
N GLN A 6 6.63 2.18 -34.47
CA GLN A 6 7.39 1.52 -33.44
C GLN A 6 6.47 1.38 -32.22
N SER A 7 6.20 0.14 -31.81
CA SER A 7 5.34 -0.14 -30.65
C SER A 7 5.89 0.61 -29.46
N ARG A 8 5.06 1.49 -28.87
CA ARG A 8 5.45 2.25 -27.67
C ARG A 8 5.59 1.30 -26.51
N ARG A 9 6.69 1.40 -25.79
CA ARG A 9 7.05 0.48 -24.71
C ARG A 9 7.09 1.17 -23.36
N ILE A 10 6.38 0.61 -22.39
CA ILE A 10 6.37 1.06 -21.01
C ILE A 10 7.09 0.05 -20.14
N LEU A 11 7.98 0.52 -19.28
CA LEU A 11 8.57 -0.27 -18.21
C LEU A 11 7.75 -0.05 -16.93
N ALA A 12 6.98 -1.04 -16.53
CA ALA A 12 6.34 -1.09 -15.22
C ALA A 12 7.39 -1.51 -14.18
N PHE A 13 7.70 -0.60 -13.25
CA PHE A 13 8.81 -0.74 -12.32
C PHE A 13 8.35 -0.69 -10.85
N PRO A 14 7.66 -1.73 -10.36
CA PRO A 14 7.28 -1.87 -8.95
C PRO A 14 8.46 -2.25 -8.07
N TYR A 15 8.29 -2.14 -6.75
CA TYR A 15 9.03 -2.95 -5.80
C TYR A 15 8.37 -4.34 -5.72
N SER A 16 9.03 -5.37 -6.31
CA SER A 16 8.39 -6.65 -6.64
C SER A 16 8.08 -7.55 -5.44
N HIS A 17 8.72 -7.30 -4.30
CA HIS A 17 8.49 -8.07 -3.07
C HIS A 17 7.21 -7.73 -2.31
N THR A 18 6.50 -6.69 -2.72
CA THR A 18 5.26 -6.26 -2.09
C THR A 18 4.10 -6.32 -3.07
N LEU A 19 3.10 -7.14 -2.78
CA LEU A 19 1.96 -7.34 -3.67
C LEU A 19 1.23 -6.03 -4.00
N SER A 20 1.08 -5.11 -3.04
CA SER A 20 0.43 -3.82 -3.25
C SER A 20 1.16 -2.95 -4.28
N HIS A 21 2.50 -2.94 -4.26
CA HIS A 21 3.28 -2.17 -5.23
C HIS A 21 3.28 -2.81 -6.63
N LEU A 22 3.16 -4.12 -6.70
CA LEU A 22 3.10 -4.84 -7.96
C LEU A 22 1.71 -4.80 -8.60
N SER A 23 0.66 -4.91 -7.80
CA SER A 23 -0.72 -4.98 -8.28
C SER A 23 -1.21 -3.68 -8.91
N ARG A 24 -0.78 -2.52 -8.41
CA ARG A 24 -1.23 -1.23 -8.92
C ARG A 24 -0.76 -0.97 -10.36
N PRO A 25 0.52 -1.07 -10.72
CA PRO A 25 0.93 -0.97 -12.12
C PRO A 25 0.35 -2.10 -12.98
N LEU A 26 0.09 -3.30 -12.42
CA LEU A 26 -0.53 -4.40 -13.17
C LEU A 26 -1.95 -4.05 -13.64
N LEU A 27 -2.77 -3.44 -12.79
CA LEU A 27 -4.12 -3.03 -13.18
C LEU A 27 -4.12 -1.97 -14.27
N ILE A 28 -3.17 -1.04 -14.24
CA ILE A 28 -2.98 -0.06 -15.32
C ILE A 28 -2.47 -0.74 -16.59
N ALA A 29 -1.50 -1.68 -16.47
CA ALA A 29 -0.94 -2.42 -17.59
C ALA A 29 -2.01 -3.25 -18.33
N ILE A 30 -2.95 -3.88 -17.62
CA ILE A 30 -4.07 -4.61 -18.24
C ILE A 30 -4.91 -3.68 -19.13
N GLU A 31 -5.17 -2.45 -18.71
CA GLU A 31 -5.90 -1.47 -19.50
C GLU A 31 -5.07 -0.96 -20.70
N LEU A 32 -3.76 -0.78 -20.53
CA LEU A 32 -2.85 -0.41 -21.61
C LEU A 32 -2.70 -1.51 -22.67
N GLN A 33 -2.66 -2.77 -22.25
CA GLN A 33 -2.62 -3.95 -23.15
C GLN A 33 -3.85 -3.99 -24.09
N LYS A 34 -5.04 -3.66 -23.58
CA LYS A 34 -6.25 -3.54 -24.41
C LYS A 34 -6.15 -2.48 -25.50
N ARG A 35 -5.19 -1.55 -25.37
CA ARG A 35 -4.90 -0.45 -26.31
C ARG A 35 -3.68 -0.75 -27.20
N ASN A 36 -3.19 -1.99 -27.19
CA ASN A 36 -2.00 -2.42 -27.93
C ASN A 36 -0.71 -1.65 -27.56
N ILE A 37 -0.58 -1.24 -26.29
CA ILE A 37 0.62 -0.63 -25.74
C ILE A 37 1.41 -1.73 -25.04
N GLU A 38 2.68 -1.89 -25.42
CA GLU A 38 3.56 -2.89 -24.83
C GLU A 38 3.97 -2.48 -23.40
N VAL A 39 3.79 -3.40 -22.43
CA VAL A 39 4.23 -3.20 -21.05
C VAL A 39 5.11 -4.35 -20.61
N ILE A 40 6.32 -4.03 -20.17
CA ILE A 40 7.29 -4.98 -19.60
C ILE A 40 7.41 -4.67 -18.11
N PHE A 41 7.35 -5.69 -17.27
CA PHE A 41 7.56 -5.56 -15.83
C PHE A 41 9.04 -5.77 -15.47
N ALA A 42 9.50 -5.05 -14.45
CA ALA A 42 10.81 -5.27 -13.85
C ALA A 42 10.68 -5.63 -12.38
N GLY A 43 11.52 -6.52 -11.87
CA GLY A 43 11.58 -6.89 -10.47
C GLY A 43 12.46 -8.11 -10.24
N GLU A 44 12.96 -8.27 -9.03
CA GLU A 44 13.74 -9.45 -8.67
C GLU A 44 12.85 -10.68 -8.51
N LYS A 45 11.69 -10.51 -7.85
CA LYS A 45 10.74 -11.58 -7.58
C LYS A 45 9.78 -11.75 -8.75
N GLN A 46 9.78 -12.94 -9.35
CA GLN A 46 8.77 -13.31 -10.34
C GLN A 46 7.38 -13.37 -9.73
N SER A 47 6.39 -12.84 -10.46
CA SER A 47 5.01 -12.81 -10.00
C SER A 47 4.09 -13.66 -10.86
N LEU A 48 3.34 -14.53 -10.20
CA LEU A 48 2.30 -15.32 -10.86
C LEU A 48 1.21 -14.42 -11.49
N PHE A 49 0.83 -13.32 -10.83
CA PHE A 49 -0.19 -12.40 -11.33
C PHE A 49 0.24 -11.70 -12.62
N VAL A 50 1.53 -11.29 -12.71
CA VAL A 50 2.09 -10.71 -13.94
C VAL A 50 2.07 -11.74 -15.07
N LYS A 51 2.52 -12.97 -14.77
CA LYS A 51 2.59 -14.08 -15.72
C LYS A 51 1.21 -14.55 -16.20
N GLN A 52 0.21 -14.63 -15.31
CA GLN A 52 -1.15 -14.99 -15.64
C GLN A 52 -1.82 -14.01 -16.62
N ASN A 53 -1.41 -12.74 -16.59
CA ASN A 53 -1.88 -11.71 -17.53
C ASN A 53 -0.98 -11.58 -18.76
N ALA A 54 -0.12 -12.56 -19.02
CA ALA A 54 0.76 -12.64 -20.19
C ALA A 54 1.74 -11.47 -20.38
N PHE A 55 2.15 -10.82 -19.27
CA PHE A 55 3.21 -9.80 -19.31
C PHE A 55 4.59 -10.45 -19.14
N GLU A 56 5.55 -9.92 -19.89
CA GLU A 56 6.97 -10.22 -19.69
C GLU A 56 7.44 -9.59 -18.37
N MET A 57 8.31 -10.29 -17.65
CA MET A 57 8.96 -9.77 -16.44
C MET A 57 10.46 -10.01 -16.52
N VAL A 58 11.22 -8.91 -16.51
CA VAL A 58 12.67 -8.89 -16.56
C VAL A 58 13.27 -8.72 -15.17
N SER A 59 14.38 -9.41 -14.91
CA SER A 59 15.06 -9.34 -13.61
C SER A 59 15.81 -8.03 -13.45
N VAL A 60 15.73 -7.44 -12.24
CA VAL A 60 16.49 -6.29 -11.80
C VAL A 60 16.83 -6.44 -10.32
N TYR A 61 17.95 -5.89 -9.88
CA TYR A 61 18.35 -5.93 -8.48
C TYR A 61 17.38 -5.17 -7.58
N GLU A 62 16.98 -5.80 -6.47
CA GLU A 62 16.24 -5.20 -5.36
C GLU A 62 16.92 -5.55 -4.02
N PRO A 63 16.85 -4.68 -2.99
CA PRO A 63 17.36 -4.99 -1.66
C PRO A 63 16.59 -6.15 -1.02
N ASP A 64 17.28 -6.92 -0.19
CA ASP A 64 16.65 -8.03 0.56
C ASP A 64 15.45 -7.54 1.39
N PRO A 65 14.25 -8.09 1.15
CA PRO A 65 13.02 -7.60 1.80
C PRO A 65 13.00 -7.85 3.30
N GLN A 66 13.63 -8.93 3.81
CA GLN A 66 13.65 -9.23 5.24
C GLN A 66 14.53 -8.21 5.97
N GLN A 67 15.69 -7.89 5.41
CA GLN A 67 16.58 -6.87 5.95
C GLN A 67 15.96 -5.48 5.87
N LEU A 68 15.37 -5.10 4.72
CA LEU A 68 14.74 -3.82 4.48
C LEU A 68 13.60 -3.56 5.48
N TYR A 69 12.62 -4.46 5.54
CA TYR A 69 11.49 -4.31 6.45
C TYR A 69 11.87 -4.50 7.92
N GLY A 70 12.86 -5.36 8.22
CA GLY A 70 13.43 -5.48 9.55
C GLY A 70 14.06 -4.18 10.04
N ASN A 71 14.81 -3.50 9.18
CA ASN A 71 15.40 -2.19 9.50
C ASN A 71 14.32 -1.13 9.74
N ILE A 72 13.28 -1.08 8.90
CA ILE A 72 12.16 -0.13 9.05
C ILE A 72 11.39 -0.38 10.35
N ARG A 73 11.05 -1.64 10.67
CA ARG A 73 10.35 -2.01 11.92
C ARG A 73 11.14 -1.63 13.17
N ASN A 74 12.46 -1.80 13.12
CA ASN A 74 13.36 -1.46 14.22
C ASN A 74 13.69 0.04 14.28
N GLY A 75 13.03 0.89 13.49
CA GLY A 75 13.22 2.34 13.48
C GLY A 75 14.59 2.79 13.01
N LYS A 76 15.34 1.96 12.26
CA LYS A 76 16.64 2.35 11.72
C LYS A 76 16.45 3.41 10.64
N LEU A 77 17.03 4.59 10.85
CA LEU A 77 16.99 5.69 9.87
C LEU A 77 17.70 5.32 8.56
N ARG A 78 18.75 4.52 8.63
CA ARG A 78 19.41 3.94 7.46
C ARG A 78 18.84 2.54 7.19
N PHE A 79 17.71 2.48 6.51
CA PHE A 79 17.05 1.21 6.20
C PHE A 79 17.66 0.50 4.97
N VAL A 80 18.43 1.22 4.14
CA VAL A 80 19.30 0.71 3.05
C VAL A 80 20.70 1.28 3.21
N SER A 81 21.71 0.56 2.72
CA SER A 81 23.10 1.01 2.71
C SER A 81 23.40 1.92 1.51
N ASN A 82 24.52 2.67 1.59
CA ASN A 82 24.96 3.50 0.48
C ASN A 82 25.28 2.68 -0.78
N ASP A 83 25.89 1.51 -0.59
CA ASP A 83 26.24 0.61 -1.69
C ASP A 83 24.99 0.00 -2.36
N GLU A 84 23.97 -0.33 -1.58
CA GLU A 84 22.70 -0.82 -2.13
C GLU A 84 22.00 0.23 -2.99
N VAL A 85 21.98 1.50 -2.56
CA VAL A 85 21.41 2.59 -3.37
C VAL A 85 22.19 2.75 -4.68
N GLY A 86 23.54 2.70 -4.63
CA GLY A 86 24.38 2.73 -5.82
C GLY A 86 24.06 1.59 -6.79
N LYS A 87 24.04 0.35 -6.28
CA LYS A 87 23.69 -0.86 -7.06
C LYS A 87 22.30 -0.77 -7.68
N MET A 88 21.31 -0.26 -6.93
CA MET A 88 19.96 -0.07 -7.45
C MET A 88 19.94 0.89 -8.64
N ILE A 89 20.63 2.05 -8.53
CA ILE A 89 20.68 3.05 -9.61
C ILE A 89 21.40 2.49 -10.85
N GLU A 90 22.53 1.79 -10.66
CA GLU A 90 23.25 1.15 -11.75
C GLU A 90 22.40 0.09 -12.46
N ALA A 91 21.71 -0.77 -11.69
CA ALA A 91 20.82 -1.79 -12.22
C ALA A 91 19.63 -1.17 -12.98
N ASP A 92 19.07 -0.05 -12.49
CA ASP A 92 18.01 0.69 -13.19
C ASP A 92 18.51 1.19 -14.55
N LEU A 93 19.67 1.84 -14.58
CA LEU A 93 20.23 2.41 -15.82
C LEU A 93 20.61 1.33 -16.84
N GLU A 94 21.12 0.18 -16.38
CA GLU A 94 21.36 -0.97 -17.24
C GLU A 94 20.08 -1.56 -17.80
N LEU A 95 19.05 -1.69 -16.95
CA LEU A 95 17.74 -2.15 -17.38
C LEU A 95 17.14 -1.24 -18.45
N TYR A 96 17.23 0.09 -18.30
CA TYR A 96 16.73 1.04 -19.30
C TYR A 96 17.48 0.92 -20.63
N ARG A 97 18.80 0.70 -20.60
CA ARG A 97 19.60 0.43 -21.82
C ARG A 97 19.23 -0.89 -22.51
N ARG A 98 18.80 -1.91 -21.76
CA ARG A 98 18.40 -3.22 -22.28
C ARG A 98 16.98 -3.22 -22.83
N VAL A 99 16.03 -2.57 -22.12
CA VAL A 99 14.61 -2.60 -22.45
C VAL A 99 14.21 -1.49 -23.43
N HIS A 100 14.95 -0.37 -23.47
CA HIS A 100 14.65 0.81 -24.28
C HIS A 100 13.19 1.30 -24.11
N PRO A 101 12.74 1.60 -22.88
CA PRO A 101 11.38 2.05 -22.65
C PRO A 101 11.21 3.51 -23.08
N ASP A 102 10.00 3.87 -23.56
CA ASP A 102 9.60 5.25 -23.82
C ASP A 102 9.14 5.96 -22.53
N LEU A 103 8.68 5.17 -21.55
CA LEU A 103 8.18 5.66 -20.28
C LEU A 103 8.40 4.62 -19.16
N VAL A 104 8.77 5.11 -17.97
CA VAL A 104 8.86 4.32 -16.73
C VAL A 104 7.61 4.60 -15.89
N LEU A 105 6.86 3.55 -15.54
CA LEU A 105 5.74 3.57 -14.60
C LEU A 105 6.18 2.92 -13.30
N SER A 106 6.53 3.69 -12.28
CA SER A 106 7.07 3.16 -11.02
C SER A 106 6.06 3.10 -9.89
N ASP A 107 6.30 2.17 -8.95
CA ASP A 107 5.55 2.06 -7.70
C ASP A 107 6.44 1.46 -6.60
N GLY A 108 6.77 2.25 -5.58
CA GLY A 108 7.62 1.80 -4.47
C GLY A 108 9.13 1.73 -4.78
N ARG A 109 9.58 2.09 -5.98
CA ARG A 109 10.99 2.10 -6.38
C ARG A 109 11.64 3.44 -6.05
N PHE A 110 12.39 3.53 -4.94
CA PHE A 110 13.02 4.77 -4.46
C PHE A 110 14.05 5.39 -5.42
N THR A 111 14.65 4.58 -6.28
CA THR A 111 15.67 5.05 -7.24
C THR A 111 15.08 5.51 -8.57
N ALA A 112 13.83 5.15 -8.90
CA ALA A 112 13.20 5.51 -10.16
C ALA A 112 13.17 7.02 -10.47
N PRO A 113 12.88 7.93 -9.49
CA PRO A 113 12.94 9.37 -9.76
C PRO A 113 14.35 9.87 -10.15
N ILE A 114 15.39 9.18 -9.67
CA ILE A 114 16.81 9.50 -9.96
C ILE A 114 17.21 8.90 -11.30
N SER A 115 17.07 7.60 -11.45
CA SER A 115 17.53 6.84 -12.63
C SER A 115 16.82 7.24 -13.91
N ALA A 116 15.49 7.44 -13.86
CA ALA A 116 14.73 7.91 -15.02
C ALA A 116 15.13 9.34 -15.43
N HIS A 117 15.46 10.21 -14.45
CA HIS A 117 15.96 11.55 -14.74
C HIS A 117 17.33 11.50 -15.47
N ILE A 118 18.26 10.68 -14.98
CA ILE A 118 19.59 10.50 -15.59
C ILE A 118 19.47 9.96 -17.01
N ALA A 119 18.57 9.00 -17.20
CA ALA A 119 18.34 8.38 -18.53
C ALA A 119 17.53 9.28 -19.48
N GLY A 120 17.05 10.43 -19.05
CA GLY A 120 16.18 11.31 -19.86
C GLY A 120 14.82 10.72 -20.21
N LEU A 121 14.38 9.68 -19.47
CA LEU A 121 13.12 8.98 -19.70
C LEU A 121 11.94 9.73 -19.05
N LYS A 122 10.76 9.59 -19.65
CA LYS A 122 9.51 9.99 -19.00
C LYS A 122 9.25 9.10 -17.79
N HIS A 123 8.83 9.71 -16.69
CA HIS A 123 8.59 8.99 -15.44
C HIS A 123 7.24 9.36 -14.84
N VAL A 124 6.36 8.38 -14.78
CA VAL A 124 5.09 8.42 -14.08
C VAL A 124 5.18 7.53 -12.85
N ALA A 125 4.74 8.00 -11.69
CA ALA A 125 4.73 7.18 -10.49
C ALA A 125 3.32 7.00 -9.93
N ILE A 126 3.07 5.86 -9.30
CA ILE A 126 1.86 5.57 -8.54
C ILE A 126 2.20 5.68 -7.06
N VAL A 127 1.49 6.54 -6.33
CA VAL A 127 1.69 6.74 -4.90
C VAL A 127 0.36 6.93 -4.18
N ASN A 128 0.39 6.82 -2.85
CA ASN A 128 -0.68 7.30 -2.01
C ASN A 128 -0.42 8.77 -1.60
N VAL A 129 -1.48 9.53 -1.35
CA VAL A 129 -1.38 10.93 -0.89
C VAL A 129 -0.54 11.04 0.37
N SER A 130 -0.59 10.01 1.25
CA SER A 130 0.25 9.94 2.46
C SER A 130 1.75 10.09 2.19
N SER A 131 2.22 9.68 1.02
CA SER A 131 3.62 9.77 0.59
C SER A 131 3.97 11.09 -0.11
N THR A 132 3.07 12.09 -0.09
CA THR A 132 3.28 13.39 -0.75
C THR A 132 3.26 14.54 0.25
N GLU A 133 3.84 15.68 -0.14
CA GLU A 133 3.77 16.92 0.64
C GLU A 133 2.41 17.62 0.56
N TYR A 134 1.54 17.22 -0.38
CA TYR A 134 0.26 17.87 -0.66
C TYR A 134 -0.89 17.40 0.23
N ARG A 135 -0.66 16.47 1.14
CA ARG A 135 -1.69 16.00 2.08
C ARG A 135 -2.25 17.15 2.93
N ALA A 136 -3.58 17.23 3.02
CA ALA A 136 -4.29 18.28 3.74
C ALA A 136 -4.74 17.90 5.14
N LEU A 137 -4.47 16.69 5.59
CA LEU A 137 -4.89 16.22 6.90
C LEU A 137 -4.13 16.91 8.03
N PRO A 138 -4.77 17.09 9.19
CA PRO A 138 -4.05 17.42 10.40
C PRO A 138 -2.93 16.39 10.62
N TYR A 139 -1.80 16.88 11.01
CA TYR A 139 -0.70 16.00 11.35
C TYR A 139 -1.04 15.19 12.59
N VAL A 140 -0.84 13.89 12.49
CA VAL A 140 -0.95 12.98 13.62
C VAL A 140 0.37 12.26 13.78
N PRO A 141 1.05 12.35 14.94
CA PRO A 141 2.36 11.73 15.15
C PRO A 141 2.33 10.25 14.84
N VAL A 142 3.38 9.78 14.18
CA VAL A 142 3.57 8.36 13.87
C VAL A 142 4.29 7.66 15.01
N PHE A 143 5.13 8.38 15.76
CA PHE A 143 5.85 7.85 16.90
C PHE A 143 4.97 7.76 18.15
N ASP A 144 4.98 6.60 18.81
CA ASP A 144 4.14 6.31 19.98
C ASP A 144 4.65 6.97 21.29
N TRP A 145 5.85 7.58 21.27
CA TRP A 145 6.38 8.32 22.41
C TRP A 145 5.65 9.63 22.69
N ILE A 146 4.80 10.10 21.76
CA ILE A 146 3.92 11.24 21.98
C ILE A 146 2.55 10.75 22.46
N PRO A 147 2.11 11.06 23.68
CA PRO A 147 0.82 10.62 24.19
C PRO A 147 -0.34 11.06 23.28
N LYS A 148 -1.23 10.12 22.92
CA LYS A 148 -2.42 10.41 22.11
C LYS A 148 -3.28 11.54 22.71
N SER A 149 -3.36 11.62 24.04
CA SER A 149 -4.07 12.68 24.77
C SER A 149 -3.54 14.09 24.51
N ILE A 150 -2.28 14.23 24.08
CA ILE A 150 -1.68 15.51 23.73
C ILE A 150 -2.07 15.91 22.30
N VAL A 151 -2.16 14.96 21.39
CA VAL A 151 -2.39 15.20 19.96
C VAL A 151 -3.86 15.45 19.63
N THR A 152 -4.78 14.93 20.43
CA THR A 152 -6.24 15.07 20.22
C THR A 152 -6.83 16.32 20.88
N ARG A 153 -6.03 17.12 21.56
CA ARG A 153 -6.53 18.35 22.19
C ARG A 153 -6.74 19.46 21.17
N GLU A 154 -7.88 20.14 21.25
CA GLU A 154 -8.19 21.31 20.44
C GLU A 154 -7.63 22.59 21.08
N GLY A 155 -7.16 23.52 20.25
CA GLY A 155 -6.70 24.84 20.69
C GLY A 155 -5.47 25.37 19.95
N ARG A 156 -5.22 26.68 20.09
CA ARG A 156 -4.09 27.34 19.40
C ARG A 156 -2.72 26.78 19.81
N LEU A 157 -2.54 26.51 21.09
CA LEU A 157 -1.28 25.97 21.63
C LEU A 157 -0.98 24.58 21.03
N TRP A 158 -1.98 23.72 20.96
CA TRP A 158 -1.82 22.36 20.44
C TRP A 158 -1.50 22.35 18.95
N ARG A 159 -2.03 23.29 18.16
CA ARG A 159 -1.65 23.45 16.74
C ARG A 159 -0.18 23.82 16.56
N HIS A 160 0.42 24.57 17.48
CA HIS A 160 1.86 24.85 17.43
C HIS A 160 2.69 23.62 17.80
N ILE A 161 2.26 22.84 18.77
CA ILE A 161 2.91 21.57 19.15
C ILE A 161 2.82 20.56 18.00
N GLU A 162 1.68 20.44 17.35
CA GLU A 162 1.51 19.60 16.14
C GLU A 162 2.46 20.00 15.01
N LYS A 163 2.60 21.30 14.75
CA LYS A 163 3.52 21.80 13.72
C LYS A 163 4.98 21.50 14.08
N LEU A 164 5.36 21.65 15.33
CA LEU A 164 6.71 21.31 15.80
C LEU A 164 6.97 19.81 15.65
N ASN A 165 6.02 18.97 16.04
CA ASN A 165 6.10 17.52 15.87
C ASN A 165 6.22 17.11 14.42
N LEU A 166 5.39 17.68 13.53
CA LEU A 166 5.49 17.45 12.09
C LEU A 166 6.88 17.81 11.58
N TYR A 167 7.39 18.96 11.99
CA TYR A 167 8.74 19.39 11.59
C TYR A 167 9.82 18.41 12.04
N LEU A 168 9.77 17.97 13.31
CA LEU A 168 10.72 17.00 13.85
C LEU A 168 10.64 15.64 13.16
N GLU A 169 9.44 15.10 12.97
CA GLU A 169 9.27 13.82 12.28
C GLU A 169 9.68 13.91 10.81
N MET A 170 9.35 15.00 10.12
CA MET A 170 9.79 15.20 8.75
C MET A 170 11.31 15.34 8.66
N ALA A 171 11.96 16.00 9.64
CA ALA A 171 13.41 16.05 9.69
C ALA A 171 14.04 14.66 9.85
N ILE A 172 13.45 13.80 10.69
CA ILE A 172 13.87 12.41 10.89
C ILE A 172 13.69 11.60 9.61
N PHE A 173 12.51 11.63 8.97
CA PHE A 173 12.27 10.90 7.73
C PHE A 173 13.13 11.42 6.57
N ASN A 174 13.34 12.73 6.48
CA ASN A 174 14.23 13.32 5.48
C ASN A 174 15.70 12.93 5.71
N SER A 175 16.12 12.73 6.98
CA SER A 175 17.46 12.23 7.25
C SER A 175 17.66 10.80 6.73
N ALA A 176 16.61 9.97 6.73
CA ALA A 176 16.64 8.65 6.11
C ALA A 176 16.82 8.73 4.58
N MET A 177 16.28 9.77 3.93
CA MET A 177 16.40 9.98 2.48
C MET A 177 17.72 10.66 2.06
N ARG A 178 18.54 11.09 2.99
CA ARG A 178 19.79 11.81 2.71
C ARG A 178 20.72 11.02 1.77
N ILE A 179 20.76 9.72 1.92
CA ILE A 179 21.59 8.83 1.10
C ILE A 179 21.18 8.90 -0.39
N PHE A 180 19.89 8.93 -0.68
CA PHE A 180 19.37 9.09 -2.05
C PHE A 180 19.67 10.48 -2.61
N SER A 181 19.58 11.53 -1.77
CA SER A 181 19.96 12.89 -2.15
C SER A 181 21.46 13.02 -2.46
N GLU A 182 22.31 12.32 -1.73
CA GLU A 182 23.76 12.31 -1.97
C GLU A 182 24.10 11.65 -3.30
N HIS A 183 23.48 10.52 -3.62
CA HIS A 183 23.61 9.86 -4.92
C HIS A 183 23.08 10.74 -6.06
N SER A 184 21.90 11.33 -5.90
CA SER A 184 21.31 12.25 -6.87
C SER A 184 22.30 13.40 -7.22
N LYS A 185 22.87 14.03 -6.19
CA LYS A 185 23.86 15.12 -6.37
C LYS A 185 25.16 14.67 -7.02
N LYS A 186 25.70 13.51 -6.61
CA LYS A 186 26.93 12.92 -7.25
C LYS A 186 26.73 12.67 -8.73
N LEU A 187 25.49 12.36 -9.15
CA LEU A 187 25.13 12.12 -10.54
C LEU A 187 24.69 13.41 -11.28
N GLY A 188 24.92 14.58 -10.68
CA GLY A 188 24.69 15.88 -11.31
C GLY A 188 23.27 16.42 -11.25
N LEU A 189 22.37 15.75 -10.52
CA LEU A 189 20.99 16.23 -10.35
C LEU A 189 20.89 17.28 -9.25
N LYS A 190 20.10 18.32 -9.50
CA LYS A 190 19.83 19.38 -8.53
C LYS A 190 18.71 19.03 -7.54
N THR A 191 17.96 17.95 -7.80
CA THR A 191 16.80 17.55 -7.01
C THR A 191 17.22 17.00 -5.66
N ASN A 192 16.64 17.54 -4.60
CA ASN A 192 16.79 17.02 -3.26
C ASN A 192 15.71 15.96 -2.99
N ILE A 193 16.13 14.74 -2.67
CA ILE A 193 15.21 13.62 -2.37
C ILE A 193 14.79 13.72 -0.89
N THR A 194 13.50 13.76 -0.66
CA THR A 194 12.86 13.86 0.65
C THR A 194 11.90 12.69 0.87
N ALA A 195 11.41 12.53 2.09
CA ALA A 195 10.41 11.51 2.40
C ALA A 195 9.07 11.69 1.65
N THR A 196 8.82 12.89 1.12
CA THR A 196 7.56 13.23 0.44
C THR A 196 7.68 13.31 -1.09
N ASN A 197 8.88 13.11 -1.64
CA ASN A 197 9.08 13.06 -3.09
C ASN A 197 9.88 11.85 -3.58
N CYS A 198 10.40 11.01 -2.68
CA CYS A 198 11.23 9.87 -3.04
C CYS A 198 10.53 8.80 -3.89
N LEU A 199 9.21 8.81 -3.94
CA LEU A 199 8.39 7.88 -4.71
C LEU A 199 7.55 8.57 -5.79
N THR A 200 7.58 9.91 -5.89
CA THR A 200 6.75 10.65 -6.85
C THR A 200 7.35 10.65 -8.25
N GLY A 201 6.50 10.78 -9.27
CA GLY A 201 6.93 10.83 -10.66
C GLY A 201 7.63 12.16 -10.99
N LYS A 202 8.71 12.07 -11.75
CA LYS A 202 9.41 13.25 -12.27
C LYS A 202 8.50 14.11 -13.17
N ASP A 203 7.70 13.46 -14.01
CA ASP A 203 6.84 14.13 -14.98
C ASP A 203 5.37 14.11 -14.55
N PHE A 204 4.89 13.01 -13.98
CA PHE A 204 3.51 12.89 -13.51
C PHE A 204 3.38 11.93 -12.33
N THR A 205 2.43 12.20 -11.43
CA THR A 205 2.14 11.37 -10.26
C THR A 205 0.66 11.00 -10.21
N LEU A 206 0.39 9.70 -10.20
CA LEU A 206 -0.93 9.11 -10.04
C LEU A 206 -1.20 8.86 -8.56
N LEU A 207 -2.24 9.49 -8.02
CA LEU A 207 -2.65 9.29 -6.63
C LEU A 207 -3.66 8.14 -6.57
N ALA A 208 -3.21 6.99 -6.05
CA ALA A 208 -4.05 5.79 -5.88
C ALA A 208 -4.97 5.91 -4.65
N ASP A 209 -5.64 7.04 -4.54
CA ASP A 209 -6.55 7.45 -3.47
C ASP A 209 -7.76 8.19 -4.05
N ILE A 210 -8.73 8.52 -3.17
CA ILE A 210 -9.80 9.47 -3.46
C ILE A 210 -9.71 10.68 -2.53
N PRO A 211 -10.15 11.87 -2.95
CA PRO A 211 -10.06 13.10 -2.13
C PRO A 211 -10.75 12.99 -0.77
N GLU A 212 -11.85 12.24 -0.71
CA GLU A 212 -12.63 12.06 0.52
C GLU A 212 -11.89 11.18 1.54
N TYR A 213 -11.01 10.28 1.07
CA TYR A 213 -10.18 9.47 1.95
C TYR A 213 -8.90 10.21 2.34
N PHE A 214 -8.13 10.72 1.37
CA PHE A 214 -6.94 11.54 1.61
C PHE A 214 -7.04 12.88 0.85
N PRO A 215 -7.58 13.94 1.46
CA PRO A 215 -7.64 15.25 0.82
C PRO A 215 -6.25 15.87 0.65
N THR A 216 -6.10 16.64 -0.43
CA THR A 216 -4.89 17.41 -0.73
C THR A 216 -5.15 18.90 -0.70
N ARG A 217 -4.08 19.70 -0.60
CA ARG A 217 -4.09 21.15 -0.81
C ARG A 217 -2.97 21.55 -1.73
N ASN A 218 -3.24 22.58 -2.55
CA ASN A 218 -2.27 23.11 -3.51
C ASN A 218 -1.68 22.02 -4.42
N LEU A 219 -2.52 21.05 -4.84
CA LEU A 219 -2.10 19.94 -5.69
C LEU A 219 -1.69 20.48 -7.07
N PRO A 220 -0.45 20.24 -7.53
CA PRO A 220 -0.02 20.67 -8.86
C PRO A 220 -0.73 19.91 -9.98
N SER A 221 -0.72 20.47 -11.19
CA SER A 221 -1.40 19.89 -12.35
C SER A 221 -0.79 18.57 -12.84
N ASN A 222 0.44 18.27 -12.45
CA ASN A 222 1.10 16.99 -12.73
C ASN A 222 0.82 15.92 -11.66
N TYR A 223 -0.17 16.10 -10.79
CA TYR A 223 -0.70 15.13 -9.86
C TYR A 223 -2.19 14.96 -10.09
N GLN A 224 -2.67 13.72 -10.10
CA GLN A 224 -4.10 13.46 -10.29
C GLN A 224 -4.56 12.24 -9.48
N TYR A 225 -5.71 12.37 -8.82
CA TYR A 225 -6.42 11.24 -8.24
C TYR A 225 -6.95 10.31 -9.32
N ILE A 226 -6.67 9.03 -9.18
CA ILE A 226 -7.18 7.98 -10.07
C ILE A 226 -8.13 7.01 -9.37
N GLY A 227 -8.22 7.10 -8.03
CA GLY A 227 -8.91 6.12 -7.21
C GLY A 227 -8.03 4.95 -6.81
N PRO A 228 -8.53 4.07 -5.93
CA PRO A 228 -7.75 2.93 -5.46
C PRO A 228 -7.55 1.90 -6.57
N LEU A 229 -6.39 1.23 -6.48
CA LEU A 229 -6.00 0.12 -7.35
C LEU A 229 -5.92 -1.14 -6.49
N THR A 230 -6.99 -1.89 -6.43
CA THR A 230 -7.11 -3.14 -5.66
C THR A 230 -7.17 -4.33 -6.59
N LEU A 231 -6.25 -5.28 -6.41
CA LEU A 231 -6.18 -6.48 -7.23
C LEU A 231 -7.33 -7.43 -6.88
N LYS A 232 -8.14 -7.75 -7.86
CA LYS A 232 -9.11 -8.84 -7.79
C LYS A 232 -8.38 -10.14 -8.11
N ALA A 233 -8.07 -10.91 -7.08
CA ALA A 233 -7.37 -12.19 -7.27
C ALA A 233 -8.34 -13.25 -7.79
N ASP A 234 -8.06 -13.82 -8.97
CA ASP A 234 -8.78 -14.98 -9.49
C ASP A 234 -8.25 -16.26 -8.81
N ILE A 235 -8.61 -16.39 -7.52
CA ILE A 235 -8.30 -17.58 -6.72
C ILE A 235 -9.60 -18.34 -6.53
N LYS A 236 -9.58 -19.61 -6.94
CA LYS A 236 -10.72 -20.51 -6.76
C LYS A 236 -11.04 -20.68 -5.27
N PRO A 237 -12.34 -20.68 -4.91
CA PRO A 237 -12.73 -20.96 -3.53
C PRO A 237 -12.18 -22.31 -3.05
N PRO A 238 -11.74 -22.42 -1.79
CA PRO A 238 -11.30 -23.68 -1.20
C PRO A 238 -12.46 -24.67 -0.99
N ALA A 239 -12.14 -25.93 -0.74
CA ALA A 239 -13.14 -27.00 -0.62
C ALA A 239 -14.19 -26.79 0.50
N TRP A 240 -13.83 -26.04 1.52
CA TRP A 240 -14.76 -25.71 2.63
C TRP A 240 -15.68 -24.52 2.35
N TRP A 241 -15.52 -23.85 1.21
CA TRP A 241 -16.34 -22.68 0.86
C TRP A 241 -17.81 -23.05 0.55
N PRO A 242 -18.82 -22.28 1.00
CA PRO A 242 -18.72 -21.11 1.89
C PRO A 242 -18.48 -21.47 3.36
N PRO A 243 -17.87 -20.57 4.17
CA PRO A 243 -17.63 -20.84 5.59
C PRO A 243 -18.95 -20.95 6.37
N LYS A 244 -19.00 -21.86 7.33
CA LYS A 244 -20.14 -21.99 8.25
C LYS A 244 -20.13 -20.83 9.23
N LYS A 245 -21.08 -19.90 9.11
CA LYS A 245 -21.15 -18.71 9.97
C LYS A 245 -21.82 -19.05 11.29
N ARG A 246 -21.14 -18.77 12.41
CA ARG A 246 -21.66 -18.87 13.77
C ARG A 246 -22.46 -17.62 14.16
N ARG A 247 -23.14 -17.65 15.34
CA ARG A 247 -24.01 -16.56 15.81
C ARG A 247 -23.30 -15.25 16.04
N GLY A 248 -22.01 -15.26 16.40
CA GLY A 248 -21.18 -14.08 16.62
C GLY A 248 -20.80 -13.30 15.37
N GLY A 249 -21.09 -13.88 14.20
CA GLY A 249 -20.73 -13.25 12.91
C GLY A 249 -19.46 -13.80 12.28
N LEU A 250 -19.12 -13.26 11.11
CA LEU A 250 -17.94 -13.63 10.34
C LEU A 250 -16.93 -12.47 10.25
N VAL A 251 -15.71 -12.72 10.69
CA VAL A 251 -14.60 -11.77 10.62
C VAL A 251 -13.57 -12.26 9.60
N TYR A 252 -13.22 -11.41 8.64
CA TYR A 252 -12.09 -11.67 7.75
C TYR A 252 -10.80 -11.08 8.33
N ILE A 253 -9.72 -11.87 8.37
CA ILE A 253 -8.44 -11.46 8.91
C ILE A 253 -7.35 -11.63 7.85
N THR A 254 -6.60 -10.55 7.59
CA THR A 254 -5.44 -10.59 6.71
C THR A 254 -4.36 -9.62 7.16
N MET A 255 -3.15 -10.13 7.33
CA MET A 255 -2.00 -9.32 7.75
C MET A 255 -1.11 -8.92 6.56
N GLY A 256 -1.56 -9.19 5.34
CA GLY A 256 -0.81 -8.92 4.12
C GLY A 256 0.54 -9.63 4.10
N THR A 257 1.43 -9.18 3.22
CA THR A 257 2.80 -9.73 3.10
C THR A 257 3.80 -9.12 4.09
N THR A 258 3.41 -8.06 4.81
CA THR A 258 4.26 -7.33 5.77
C THR A 258 3.80 -7.49 7.22
N GLY A 259 2.81 -8.33 7.47
CA GLY A 259 2.30 -8.63 8.80
C GLY A 259 3.24 -9.47 9.65
N ILE A 260 2.79 -9.81 10.86
CA ILE A 260 3.52 -10.65 11.82
C ILE A 260 2.76 -11.97 11.97
N GLY A 261 3.40 -13.08 11.60
CA GLY A 261 2.78 -14.42 11.65
C GLY A 261 2.32 -14.85 13.05
N GLU A 262 3.02 -14.40 14.10
CA GLU A 262 2.65 -14.68 15.50
C GLU A 262 1.23 -14.20 15.85
N PHE A 263 0.73 -13.15 15.19
CA PHE A 263 -0.64 -12.66 15.42
C PHE A 263 -1.69 -13.73 15.07
N PHE A 264 -1.46 -14.53 14.04
CA PHE A 264 -2.37 -15.62 13.69
C PHE A 264 -2.46 -16.68 14.78
N ARG A 265 -1.35 -16.97 15.50
CA ARG A 265 -1.34 -17.91 16.61
C ARG A 265 -2.18 -17.38 17.78
N ILE A 266 -1.96 -16.12 18.15
CA ILE A 266 -2.75 -15.45 19.20
C ILE A 266 -4.25 -15.45 18.84
N ILE A 267 -4.58 -15.10 17.61
CA ILE A 267 -5.97 -15.06 17.13
C ILE A 267 -6.58 -16.46 17.11
N HIS A 268 -5.83 -17.46 16.67
CA HIS A 268 -6.29 -18.85 16.61
C HIS A 268 -6.71 -19.36 17.99
N GLU A 269 -5.95 -19.08 19.04
CA GLU A 269 -6.29 -19.44 20.42
C GLU A 269 -7.48 -18.62 20.94
N LEU A 270 -7.52 -17.32 20.64
CA LEU A 270 -8.52 -16.39 21.13
C LEU A 270 -9.92 -16.72 20.59
N ILE A 271 -10.05 -17.01 19.29
CA ILE A 271 -11.34 -17.19 18.61
C ILE A 271 -12.05 -18.47 19.06
N GLN A 272 -11.35 -19.50 19.48
CA GLN A 272 -11.94 -20.75 19.96
C GLN A 272 -12.86 -20.55 21.19
N ARG A 273 -12.67 -19.47 21.92
CA ARG A 273 -13.46 -19.11 23.11
C ARG A 273 -14.68 -18.22 22.78
N THR A 274 -14.99 -18.03 21.52
CA THR A 274 -16.03 -17.09 21.07
C THR A 274 -17.07 -17.78 20.19
N GLU A 275 -18.14 -17.07 19.88
CA GLU A 275 -19.15 -17.45 18.90
C GLU A 275 -18.85 -16.84 17.49
N LEU A 276 -17.67 -16.28 17.28
CA LEU A 276 -17.23 -15.76 15.99
C LEU A 276 -16.79 -16.88 15.05
N THR A 277 -17.00 -16.69 13.77
CA THR A 277 -16.31 -17.43 12.71
C THR A 277 -15.24 -16.53 12.13
N VAL A 278 -14.04 -17.06 11.96
CA VAL A 278 -12.93 -16.35 11.32
C VAL A 278 -12.56 -17.03 10.01
N VAL A 279 -12.37 -16.23 8.98
CA VAL A 279 -11.65 -16.65 7.77
C VAL A 279 -10.37 -15.83 7.69
N ALA A 280 -9.22 -16.47 7.52
CA ALA A 280 -7.95 -15.76 7.48
C ALA A 280 -7.12 -16.11 6.25
N SER A 281 -6.59 -15.07 5.59
CA SER A 281 -5.56 -15.19 4.56
C SER A 281 -4.21 -14.86 5.19
N THR A 282 -3.31 -15.84 5.21
CA THR A 282 -2.12 -15.83 6.06
C THR A 282 -0.83 -15.42 5.33
N GLY A 283 -0.85 -15.42 3.99
CA GLY A 283 0.33 -15.10 3.18
C GLY A 283 1.53 -16.04 3.43
N GLY A 284 1.27 -17.29 3.86
CA GLY A 284 2.32 -18.29 4.16
C GLY A 284 2.99 -18.10 5.52
N GLN A 285 2.42 -17.31 6.45
CA GLN A 285 3.08 -16.93 7.71
C GLN A 285 2.65 -17.73 8.95
N ILE A 286 1.89 -18.83 8.80
CA ILE A 286 1.23 -19.50 9.93
C ILE A 286 1.94 -20.76 10.50
N GLY A 287 2.98 -21.27 9.86
CA GLY A 287 3.64 -22.49 10.32
C GLY A 287 2.67 -23.67 10.47
N ASP A 288 2.54 -24.24 11.69
CA ASP A 288 1.78 -25.46 11.98
C ASP A 288 0.28 -25.22 12.29
N LEU A 289 -0.25 -24.02 12.14
CA LEU A 289 -1.66 -23.77 12.43
C LEU A 289 -2.57 -24.41 11.37
N SER A 290 -3.67 -24.99 11.83
CA SER A 290 -4.68 -25.63 10.98
C SER A 290 -6.06 -25.02 11.18
N SER A 291 -6.91 -25.15 10.16
CA SER A 291 -8.31 -24.76 10.22
C SER A 291 -9.09 -25.61 11.24
N ILE A 292 -10.07 -25.01 11.91
CA ILE A 292 -11.05 -25.68 12.78
C ILE A 292 -12.43 -25.41 12.19
N ASP A 293 -13.12 -26.44 11.67
CA ASP A 293 -14.40 -26.31 10.97
C ASP A 293 -15.44 -25.53 11.80
N GLY A 294 -16.07 -24.58 11.17
CA GLY A 294 -17.06 -23.68 11.78
C GLY A 294 -16.47 -22.58 12.69
N ILE A 295 -15.18 -22.63 13.04
CA ILE A 295 -14.54 -21.70 13.96
C ILE A 295 -13.54 -20.80 13.23
N ILE A 296 -12.51 -21.40 12.63
CA ILE A 296 -11.46 -20.67 11.93
C ILE A 296 -11.03 -21.42 10.68
N TYR A 297 -11.08 -20.76 9.55
CA TYR A 297 -10.65 -21.24 8.25
C TYR A 297 -9.40 -20.48 7.84
N LEU A 298 -8.30 -21.21 7.66
CA LEU A 298 -6.98 -20.66 7.35
C LEU A 298 -6.57 -21.12 5.95
N GLU A 299 -6.20 -20.15 5.11
CA GLU A 299 -5.61 -20.41 3.81
C GLU A 299 -4.39 -19.50 3.61
N GLU A 300 -3.45 -19.94 2.82
CA GLU A 300 -2.31 -19.11 2.47
C GLU A 300 -2.74 -17.89 1.67
N TYR A 301 -3.55 -18.11 0.64
CA TYR A 301 -4.13 -17.06 -0.19
C TYR A 301 -5.62 -17.34 -0.43
N LEU A 302 -6.42 -16.29 -0.42
CA LEU A 302 -7.86 -16.32 -0.67
C LEU A 302 -8.26 -15.23 -1.66
N ASN A 303 -9.38 -15.44 -2.35
CA ASN A 303 -10.06 -14.34 -3.00
C ASN A 303 -10.70 -13.46 -1.92
N GLY A 304 -9.98 -12.37 -1.56
CA GLY A 304 -10.40 -11.45 -0.50
C GLY A 304 -11.76 -10.80 -0.75
N ASP A 305 -12.13 -10.56 -2.03
CA ASP A 305 -13.42 -9.95 -2.38
C ASP A 305 -14.59 -10.87 -1.98
N LEU A 306 -14.50 -12.17 -2.29
CA LEU A 306 -15.52 -13.14 -1.89
C LEU A 306 -15.68 -13.23 -0.38
N VAL A 307 -14.56 -13.24 0.36
CA VAL A 307 -14.59 -13.31 1.82
C VAL A 307 -15.15 -12.02 2.42
N MET A 308 -14.74 -10.86 1.92
CA MET A 308 -15.22 -9.58 2.38
C MET A 308 -16.71 -9.39 2.14
N ASP A 309 -17.26 -9.88 1.02
CA ASP A 309 -18.70 -9.82 0.77
C ASP A 309 -19.51 -10.52 1.88
N MET A 310 -19.03 -11.65 2.37
CA MET A 310 -19.69 -12.42 3.44
C MET A 310 -19.37 -11.93 4.85
N SER A 311 -18.25 -11.23 5.07
CA SER A 311 -17.80 -10.80 6.39
C SER A 311 -18.59 -9.61 6.94
N ASP A 312 -18.62 -9.49 8.26
CA ASP A 312 -19.21 -8.35 8.96
C ASP A 312 -18.15 -7.26 9.24
N LEU A 313 -16.88 -7.65 9.28
CA LEU A 313 -15.74 -6.83 9.67
C LEU A 313 -14.44 -7.38 9.04
N VAL A 314 -13.48 -6.51 8.79
CA VAL A 314 -12.12 -6.87 8.36
C VAL A 314 -11.11 -6.49 9.43
N VAL A 315 -10.25 -7.44 9.84
CA VAL A 315 -9.08 -7.18 10.68
C VAL A 315 -7.83 -7.24 9.81
N CYS A 316 -7.00 -6.19 9.85
CA CYS A 316 -5.81 -6.12 9.00
C CYS A 316 -4.65 -5.39 9.69
N HIS A 317 -3.48 -5.42 9.06
CA HIS A 317 -2.28 -4.70 9.50
C HIS A 317 -2.31 -3.18 9.19
N GLY A 318 -3.34 -2.67 8.50
CA GLY A 318 -3.44 -1.25 8.14
C GLY A 318 -2.76 -0.87 6.81
N GLY A 319 -2.47 -1.83 5.96
CA GLY A 319 -1.99 -1.57 4.60
C GLY A 319 -3.10 -0.95 3.73
N ASN A 320 -2.77 0.08 2.96
CA ASN A 320 -3.76 0.87 2.23
C ASN A 320 -4.56 0.05 1.19
N GLY A 321 -3.93 -0.94 0.55
CA GLY A 321 -4.62 -1.84 -0.38
C GLY A 321 -5.75 -2.62 0.30
N THR A 322 -5.50 -3.23 1.47
CA THR A 322 -6.51 -3.97 2.23
C THR A 322 -7.59 -3.05 2.79
N ILE A 323 -7.23 -1.84 3.23
CA ILE A 323 -8.20 -0.83 3.69
C ILE A 323 -9.16 -0.47 2.55
N TYR A 324 -8.64 -0.16 1.37
CA TYR A 324 -9.49 0.16 0.22
C TYR A 324 -10.34 -1.02 -0.21
N GLN A 325 -9.79 -2.24 -0.23
CA GLN A 325 -10.55 -3.44 -0.55
C GLN A 325 -11.73 -3.63 0.43
N ALA A 326 -11.49 -3.48 1.75
CA ALA A 326 -12.56 -3.55 2.74
C ALA A 326 -13.63 -2.46 2.54
N LEU A 327 -13.20 -1.23 2.24
CA LEU A 327 -14.12 -0.11 2.00
C LEU A 327 -14.89 -0.27 0.68
N GLN A 328 -14.34 -0.89 -0.35
CA GLN A 328 -15.05 -1.25 -1.59
C GLN A 328 -16.18 -2.26 -1.35
N HIS A 329 -16.04 -3.10 -0.31
CA HIS A 329 -17.09 -3.99 0.16
C HIS A 329 -17.97 -3.38 1.28
N GLY A 330 -17.74 -2.11 1.63
CA GLY A 330 -18.49 -1.39 2.67
C GLY A 330 -18.32 -1.99 4.06
N LYS A 331 -17.16 -2.61 4.34
CA LYS A 331 -16.87 -3.28 5.61
C LYS A 331 -16.09 -2.37 6.55
N PRO A 332 -16.47 -2.30 7.84
CA PRO A 332 -15.67 -1.63 8.86
C PRO A 332 -14.37 -2.40 9.12
N ILE A 333 -13.39 -1.69 9.70
CA ILE A 333 -12.01 -2.17 9.77
C ILE A 333 -11.48 -2.10 11.19
N ILE A 334 -10.76 -3.13 11.62
CA ILE A 334 -9.88 -3.07 12.79
C ILE A 334 -8.45 -3.25 12.30
N GLY A 335 -7.56 -2.32 12.64
CA GLY A 335 -6.15 -2.40 12.26
C GLY A 335 -5.23 -2.67 13.44
N ILE A 336 -4.22 -3.52 13.21
CA ILE A 336 -3.11 -3.76 14.13
C ILE A 336 -1.80 -3.39 13.41
N PRO A 337 -1.47 -2.08 13.33
CA PRO A 337 -0.35 -1.58 12.54
C PRO A 337 0.99 -1.86 13.21
N THR A 338 1.98 -2.26 12.41
CA THR A 338 3.35 -2.60 12.86
C THR A 338 4.42 -1.63 12.36
N ILE A 339 4.14 -0.86 11.31
CA ILE A 339 5.07 0.11 10.71
C ILE A 339 4.42 1.50 10.59
N PRO A 340 5.21 2.58 10.46
CA PRO A 340 4.70 3.95 10.44
C PRO A 340 3.62 4.24 9.40
N ASP A 341 3.76 3.76 8.16
CA ASP A 341 2.77 3.97 7.11
C ASP A 341 1.41 3.36 7.48
N GLN A 342 1.40 2.14 8.02
CA GLN A 342 0.19 1.47 8.48
C GLN A 342 -0.48 2.23 9.63
N LYS A 343 0.31 2.79 10.57
CA LYS A 343 -0.20 3.63 11.66
C LYS A 343 -0.88 4.88 11.10
N PHE A 344 -0.27 5.52 10.12
CA PHE A 344 -0.83 6.70 9.46
C PHE A 344 -2.16 6.38 8.76
N ASN A 345 -2.22 5.28 8.01
CA ASN A 345 -3.44 4.84 7.34
C ASN A 345 -4.57 4.55 8.33
N MET A 346 -4.26 3.86 9.43
CA MET A 346 -5.26 3.51 10.45
C MET A 346 -5.81 4.74 11.19
N ARG A 347 -5.02 5.78 11.36
CA ARG A 347 -5.53 7.05 11.91
C ARG A 347 -6.54 7.70 10.97
N ARG A 348 -6.34 7.54 9.67
CA ARG A 348 -7.33 7.99 8.70
C ARG A 348 -8.61 7.17 8.79
N VAL A 349 -8.52 5.84 8.93
CA VAL A 349 -9.66 4.95 9.19
C VAL A 349 -10.47 5.41 10.40
N GLU A 350 -9.80 5.72 11.52
CA GLU A 350 -10.46 6.23 12.74
C GLU A 350 -11.12 7.59 12.51
N SER A 351 -10.42 8.53 11.86
CA SER A 351 -10.95 9.88 11.61
C SER A 351 -12.18 9.90 10.71
N LEU A 352 -12.30 8.91 9.81
CA LEU A 352 -13.49 8.71 8.97
C LEU A 352 -14.61 7.95 9.68
N GLY A 353 -14.35 7.44 10.89
CA GLY A 353 -15.31 6.63 11.63
C GLY A 353 -15.67 5.33 10.91
N VAL A 354 -14.73 4.74 10.16
CA VAL A 354 -14.91 3.46 9.46
C VAL A 354 -14.24 2.30 10.16
N GLY A 355 -13.59 2.54 11.31
CA GLY A 355 -12.91 1.47 12.05
C GLY A 355 -12.15 1.94 13.28
N LYS A 356 -11.36 1.04 13.85
CA LYS A 356 -10.56 1.22 15.06
C LYS A 356 -9.14 0.70 14.89
N THR A 357 -8.22 1.27 15.67
CA THR A 357 -6.82 0.84 15.74
C THR A 357 -6.54 0.20 17.09
N ILE A 358 -5.85 -0.92 17.08
CA ILE A 358 -5.28 -1.57 18.25
C ILE A 358 -3.76 -1.44 18.15
N GLY A 359 -3.10 -1.00 19.23
CA GLY A 359 -1.65 -0.97 19.29
C GLY A 359 -1.07 -2.39 19.24
N CYS A 360 0.03 -2.60 18.49
CA CYS A 360 0.68 -3.90 18.39
C CYS A 360 1.07 -4.44 19.78
N ASP A 361 1.73 -3.63 20.60
CA ASP A 361 2.14 -4.02 21.97
C ASP A 361 0.95 -4.27 22.88
N GLU A 362 -0.15 -3.54 22.71
CA GLU A 362 -1.39 -3.76 23.45
C GLU A 362 -2.00 -5.10 23.11
N PHE A 363 -2.07 -5.42 21.80
CA PHE A 363 -2.61 -6.69 21.32
C PHE A 363 -1.81 -7.88 21.84
N VAL A 364 -0.49 -7.82 21.79
CA VAL A 364 0.38 -8.91 22.27
C VAL A 364 0.25 -9.12 23.78
N LYS A 365 0.18 -8.03 24.56
CA LYS A 365 0.06 -8.10 26.03
C LYS A 365 -1.34 -8.48 26.51
N ARG A 366 -2.38 -8.07 25.79
CA ARG A 366 -3.79 -8.28 26.15
C ARG A 366 -4.60 -8.63 24.90
N PRO A 367 -4.55 -9.87 24.41
CA PRO A 367 -5.24 -10.28 23.19
C PRO A 367 -6.75 -10.00 23.15
N ASP A 368 -7.42 -10.05 24.32
CA ASP A 368 -8.85 -9.81 24.45
C ASP A 368 -9.29 -8.42 23.97
N VAL A 369 -8.36 -7.45 23.83
CA VAL A 369 -8.65 -6.13 23.25
C VAL A 369 -9.21 -6.25 21.82
N LEU A 370 -8.83 -7.32 21.09
CA LEU A 370 -9.38 -7.58 19.75
C LEU A 370 -10.86 -7.93 19.84
N LEU A 371 -11.28 -8.77 20.79
CA LEU A 371 -12.71 -9.12 20.98
C LEU A 371 -13.52 -7.92 21.42
N GLU A 372 -12.99 -7.10 22.32
CA GLU A 372 -13.62 -5.83 22.73
C GLU A 372 -13.82 -4.89 21.52
N ALA A 373 -12.79 -4.75 20.68
CA ALA A 373 -12.86 -3.92 19.48
C ALA A 373 -13.85 -4.48 18.44
N ILE A 374 -13.88 -5.81 18.22
CA ILE A 374 -14.86 -6.47 17.34
C ILE A 374 -16.28 -6.19 17.84
N ALA A 375 -16.55 -6.46 19.11
CA ALA A 375 -17.88 -6.22 19.71
C ALA A 375 -18.30 -4.74 19.61
N TYR A 376 -17.38 -3.82 19.87
CA TYR A 376 -17.63 -2.37 19.77
C TYR A 376 -17.94 -1.94 18.32
N VAL A 377 -17.12 -2.35 17.35
CA VAL A 377 -17.27 -1.93 15.95
C VAL A 377 -18.51 -2.55 15.32
N THR A 378 -18.80 -3.82 15.56
CA THR A 378 -19.97 -4.50 15.01
C THR A 378 -21.27 -4.06 15.71
N GLY A 379 -21.22 -3.77 17.01
CA GLY A 379 -22.36 -3.26 17.79
C GLY A 379 -22.69 -1.80 17.51
N THR A 380 -21.78 -1.03 16.91
CA THR A 380 -21.96 0.41 16.67
C THR A 380 -22.25 0.68 15.19
N ARG A 381 -23.52 0.89 14.85
CA ARG A 381 -24.01 1.02 13.47
C ARG A 381 -23.28 2.06 12.60
N VAL A 382 -22.74 3.12 13.23
CA VAL A 382 -22.10 4.23 12.52
C VAL A 382 -20.88 3.78 11.69
N PHE A 383 -20.11 2.79 12.17
CA PHE A 383 -18.94 2.30 11.42
C PHE A 383 -19.35 1.65 10.09
N ALA A 384 -20.37 0.79 10.12
CA ALA A 384 -20.88 0.15 8.91
C ALA A 384 -21.57 1.15 7.95
N GLN A 385 -22.25 2.18 8.49
CA GLN A 385 -22.85 3.25 7.68
C GLN A 385 -21.78 4.07 6.96
N ASN A 386 -20.72 4.48 7.68
CA ASN A 386 -19.62 5.23 7.11
C ASN A 386 -18.82 4.40 6.09
N ALA A 387 -18.59 3.10 6.36
CA ALA A 387 -17.93 2.20 5.42
C ALA A 387 -18.73 2.06 4.11
N ARG A 388 -20.07 1.91 4.18
CA ARG A 388 -20.95 1.91 3.00
C ARG A 388 -20.94 3.24 2.25
N ARG A 389 -20.87 4.37 2.96
CA ARG A 389 -20.73 5.69 2.33
C ARG A 389 -19.40 5.77 1.58
N MET A 390 -18.31 5.32 2.19
CA MET A 390 -17.00 5.28 1.51
C MET A 390 -17.02 4.39 0.28
N LYS A 391 -17.67 3.21 0.34
CA LYS A 391 -17.91 2.38 -0.84
C LYS A 391 -18.51 3.17 -1.99
N SER A 392 -19.62 3.88 -1.75
CA SER A 392 -20.31 4.66 -2.79
C SER A 392 -19.44 5.77 -3.40
N LEU A 393 -18.46 6.30 -2.66
CA LEU A 393 -17.51 7.29 -3.17
C LEU A 393 -16.43 6.61 -4.02
N ILE A 394 -15.91 5.48 -3.54
CA ILE A 394 -14.87 4.70 -4.24
C ILE A 394 -15.40 4.15 -5.57
N ASP A 395 -16.63 3.67 -5.61
CA ASP A 395 -17.28 3.08 -6.80
C ASP A 395 -17.39 4.07 -7.99
N ARG A 396 -17.10 5.36 -7.79
CA ARG A 396 -17.04 6.38 -8.85
C ARG A 396 -15.73 6.37 -9.63
N TYR A 397 -14.73 5.65 -9.16
CA TYR A 397 -13.40 5.63 -9.74
C TYR A 397 -13.10 4.28 -10.38
N ASP A 398 -12.58 4.32 -11.58
CA ASP A 398 -11.93 3.19 -12.25
C ASP A 398 -10.43 3.52 -12.34
N GLY A 399 -9.69 3.15 -11.29
CA GLY A 399 -8.28 3.52 -11.15
C GLY A 399 -7.39 2.96 -12.26
N GLY A 400 -7.68 1.74 -12.73
CA GLY A 400 -6.95 1.13 -13.83
C GLY A 400 -7.09 1.90 -15.12
N ARG A 401 -8.34 2.20 -15.49
CA ARG A 401 -8.67 2.95 -16.71
C ARG A 401 -8.15 4.39 -16.66
N LEU A 402 -8.41 5.11 -15.56
CA LEU A 402 -7.96 6.50 -15.40
C LEU A 402 -6.41 6.59 -15.41
N GLY A 403 -5.73 5.63 -14.76
CA GLY A 403 -4.29 5.53 -14.80
C GLY A 403 -3.76 5.29 -16.21
N ALA A 404 -4.39 4.38 -16.96
CA ALA A 404 -4.02 4.09 -18.34
C ALA A 404 -4.24 5.30 -19.27
N ASP A 405 -5.35 6.04 -19.11
CA ASP A 405 -5.63 7.27 -19.88
C ASP A 405 -4.52 8.32 -19.71
N ILE A 406 -4.03 8.47 -18.46
CA ILE A 406 -2.95 9.42 -18.16
C ILE A 406 -1.61 8.93 -18.72
N VAL A 407 -1.27 7.66 -18.51
CA VAL A 407 -0.01 7.09 -19.00
C VAL A 407 0.07 7.16 -20.53
N GLU A 408 -1.00 6.82 -21.24
CA GLU A 408 -1.07 6.93 -22.70
C GLU A 408 -0.92 8.37 -23.17
N ARG A 409 -1.58 9.32 -22.51
CA ARG A 409 -1.40 10.76 -22.79
C ARG A 409 0.05 11.19 -22.58
N MET A 410 0.71 10.72 -21.53
CA MET A 410 2.11 11.04 -21.27
C MET A 410 3.06 10.45 -22.32
N LEU A 411 2.70 9.37 -22.99
CA LEU A 411 3.46 8.85 -24.15
C LEU A 411 3.35 9.76 -25.38
N THR A 412 2.26 10.51 -25.54
CA THR A 412 1.96 11.31 -26.75
C THR A 412 2.40 12.76 -26.66
N VAL A 413 2.44 13.34 -25.46
CA VAL A 413 2.82 14.75 -25.25
C VAL A 413 4.33 14.84 -25.15
N TRP A 414 4.95 15.60 -26.05
CA TRP A 414 6.35 16.10 -25.97
C TRP A 414 6.37 17.52 -25.53
#